data_adfbc3de836e6301fc3936702f5f5b41
#
_entry.id   adfbc3de836e6301fc3936702f5f5b41
#
_cell.length_a   1.000
_cell.length_b   1.000
_cell.length_c   1.000
_cell.angle_alpha   90.00
_cell.angle_beta   90.00
_cell.angle_gamma   90.00
#
_symmetry.space_group_name_H-M   'P 1'
#
loop_
_entity.id
_entity.type
_entity.pdbx_description
1 polymer ?
#
loop_
_entity_poly.entity_id
_entity_poly.type
_entity_poly.pdbx_seq_one_letter_code
_entity_poly.pdbx_strand_id
1 'polypeptide(L)'
;MANPNIANASSILGTTTFLTPSGTSAVVLLPNAASSNQVFKINQIVAANVNGTNAVDTTVSIYSNGGVAQGSAPSGGTAFPIASTISVPADASLVVV
;
A
#
# COMPACT_ATOMS: atom_id res chain seq x y z
N MET A 1 -1.98 22.52 -5.50
CA MET A 1 -2.99 21.51 -5.84
C MET A 1 -4.07 21.49 -4.77
N ALA A 2 -5.33 21.46 -5.19
CA ALA A 2 -6.45 21.41 -4.24
C ALA A 2 -6.71 19.96 -3.80
N ASN A 3 -7.02 19.78 -2.54
CA ASN A 3 -7.46 18.49 -2.04
C ASN A 3 -8.94 18.28 -2.37
N PRO A 4 -9.37 17.04 -2.64
CA PRO A 4 -10.78 16.75 -2.83
C PRO A 4 -11.59 17.11 -1.58
N ASN A 5 -12.81 17.56 -1.77
CA ASN A 5 -13.73 17.79 -0.68
C ASN A 5 -14.47 16.48 -0.38
N ILE A 6 -14.08 15.82 0.70
CA ILE A 6 -14.61 14.51 1.08
C ILE A 6 -16.10 14.61 1.46
N ALA A 7 -16.52 15.73 2.06
CA ALA A 7 -17.91 15.93 2.45
C ALA A 7 -18.82 16.13 1.25
N ASN A 8 -18.28 16.50 0.10
CA ASN A 8 -19.05 16.80 -1.11
C ASN A 8 -18.42 16.09 -2.32
N ALA A 9 -18.01 14.85 -2.13
CA ALA A 9 -17.43 14.05 -3.20
C ALA A 9 -18.48 13.72 -4.26
N SER A 10 -18.08 13.76 -5.53
CA SER A 10 -18.98 13.42 -6.63
C SER A 10 -19.22 11.92 -6.74
N SER A 11 -18.28 11.09 -6.28
CA SER A 11 -18.46 9.64 -6.23
C SER A 11 -17.62 9.05 -5.11
N ILE A 12 -18.15 7.98 -4.49
CA ILE A 12 -17.48 7.24 -3.44
C ILE A 12 -17.50 5.77 -3.88
N LEU A 13 -16.31 5.18 -4.06
CA LEU A 13 -16.17 3.83 -4.57
C LEU A 13 -15.40 2.96 -3.59
N GLY A 14 -15.84 1.70 -3.46
CA GLY A 14 -15.08 0.68 -2.77
C GLY A 14 -14.24 -0.10 -3.76
N THR A 15 -12.95 -0.28 -3.47
CA THR A 15 -12.01 -0.98 -4.35
C THR A 15 -11.08 -1.86 -3.53
N THR A 16 -10.80 -3.06 -4.05
CA THR A 16 -9.80 -3.95 -3.49
C THR A 16 -8.66 -4.10 -4.50
N THR A 17 -7.45 -3.90 -4.03
CA THR A 17 -6.25 -3.96 -4.88
C THR A 17 -5.35 -5.09 -4.40
N PHE A 18 -4.81 -5.86 -5.34
CA PHE A 18 -3.95 -7.00 -5.06
C PHE A 18 -2.55 -6.77 -5.64
N LEU A 19 -1.55 -7.21 -4.92
CA LEU A 19 -0.16 -7.15 -5.37
C LEU A 19 0.60 -8.36 -4.83
N THR A 20 1.41 -8.97 -5.69
CA THR A 20 2.32 -10.05 -5.29
C THR A 20 3.76 -9.55 -5.45
N PRO A 21 4.41 -9.10 -4.37
CA PRO A 21 5.81 -8.72 -4.45
C PRO A 21 6.68 -9.94 -4.73
N SER A 22 7.66 -9.79 -5.61
CA SER A 22 8.54 -10.90 -6.00
C SER A 22 9.94 -10.80 -5.42
N GLY A 23 10.25 -9.79 -4.63
CA GLY A 23 11.57 -9.58 -4.06
C GLY A 23 11.50 -8.87 -2.72
N THR A 24 12.66 -8.43 -2.25
CA THR A 24 12.78 -7.72 -0.98
C THR A 24 12.71 -6.21 -1.13
N SER A 25 12.72 -5.72 -2.37
CA SER A 25 12.59 -4.28 -2.64
C SER A 25 11.15 -3.83 -2.54
N ALA A 26 10.95 -2.60 -2.09
CA ALA A 26 9.61 -2.02 -2.02
C ALA A 26 9.01 -1.85 -3.41
N VAL A 27 7.71 -2.09 -3.52
CA VAL A 27 6.91 -1.84 -4.72
C VAL A 27 5.65 -1.09 -4.34
N VAL A 28 5.13 -0.31 -5.28
CA VAL A 28 3.93 0.49 -5.05
C VAL A 28 2.70 -0.41 -5.06
N LEU A 29 1.91 -0.33 -3.99
CA LEU A 29 0.63 -1.05 -3.90
C LEU A 29 -0.52 -0.19 -4.42
N LEU A 30 -0.61 1.06 -3.98
CA LEU A 30 -1.71 1.96 -4.34
C LEU A 30 -1.16 3.33 -4.71
N PRO A 31 -1.10 3.64 -6.01
CA PRO A 31 -0.66 4.96 -6.45
C PRO A 31 -1.78 6.00 -6.27
N ASN A 32 -1.37 7.24 -5.95
CA ASN A 32 -2.27 8.38 -5.95
C ASN A 32 -1.50 9.59 -6.47
N ALA A 33 -1.56 9.79 -7.78
CA ALA A 33 -0.80 10.85 -8.44
C ALA A 33 -1.27 12.23 -8.01
N ALA A 34 -0.35 13.19 -8.09
CA ALA A 34 -0.70 14.59 -7.92
C ALA A 34 -1.75 14.97 -8.98
N SER A 35 -2.71 15.80 -8.59
CA SER A 35 -3.81 16.23 -9.46
C SER A 35 -4.78 15.12 -9.87
N SER A 36 -4.74 13.95 -9.22
CA SER A 36 -5.73 12.89 -9.45
C SER A 36 -7.13 13.29 -8.95
N ASN A 37 -7.20 14.26 -8.06
CA ASN A 37 -8.42 14.70 -7.39
C ASN A 37 -9.10 13.55 -6.63
N GLN A 38 -8.31 12.62 -6.09
CA GLN A 38 -8.79 11.46 -5.36
C GLN A 38 -8.24 11.44 -3.94
N VAL A 39 -9.06 10.95 -3.01
CA VAL A 39 -8.64 10.64 -1.64
C VAL A 39 -8.99 9.18 -1.38
N PHE A 40 -8.03 8.44 -0.87
CA PHE A 40 -8.23 7.06 -0.49
C PHE A 40 -8.30 6.94 1.03
N LYS A 41 -9.34 6.30 1.51
CA LYS A 41 -9.41 5.82 2.88
C LYS A 41 -9.10 4.34 2.87
N ILE A 42 -7.98 3.96 3.48
CA ILE A 42 -7.56 2.56 3.54
C ILE A 42 -8.20 1.93 4.76
N ASN A 43 -9.08 0.97 4.53
CA ASN A 43 -9.77 0.27 5.64
C ASN A 43 -8.96 -0.90 6.16
N GLN A 44 -8.23 -1.60 5.27
CA GLN A 44 -7.53 -2.81 5.67
C GLN A 44 -6.43 -3.15 4.67
N ILE A 45 -5.27 -3.56 5.19
CA ILE A 45 -4.20 -4.15 4.39
C ILE A 45 -3.87 -5.51 5.00
N VAL A 46 -3.96 -6.55 4.18
CA VAL A 46 -3.66 -7.93 4.60
C VAL A 46 -2.43 -8.40 3.86
N ALA A 47 -1.46 -8.92 4.61
CA ALA A 47 -0.30 -9.59 4.05
C ALA A 47 -0.45 -11.10 4.21
N ALA A 48 -0.31 -11.84 3.12
CA ALA A 48 -0.33 -13.29 3.12
C ALA A 48 1.06 -13.82 2.77
N ASN A 49 1.54 -14.74 3.60
CA ASN A 49 2.82 -15.40 3.38
C ASN A 49 2.56 -16.79 2.80
N VAL A 50 2.90 -16.97 1.52
CA VAL A 50 2.70 -18.24 0.83
C VAL A 50 3.91 -19.17 0.96
N ASN A 51 4.95 -18.76 1.68
CA ASN A 51 6.08 -19.64 1.98
C ASN A 51 5.67 -20.62 3.08
N GLY A 52 5.72 -21.89 2.78
CA GLY A 52 5.30 -22.94 3.72
C GLY A 52 6.34 -23.28 4.79
N THR A 53 7.52 -22.64 4.78
CA THR A 53 8.64 -23.01 5.65
C THR A 53 9.06 -21.85 6.56
N ASN A 54 9.15 -20.63 6.03
CA ASN A 54 9.75 -19.49 6.73
C ASN A 54 8.73 -18.36 6.91
N ALA A 55 8.84 -17.68 8.05
CA ALA A 55 8.16 -16.41 8.26
C ALA A 55 8.79 -15.31 7.40
N VAL A 56 8.01 -14.29 7.06
CA VAL A 56 8.45 -13.16 6.25
C VAL A 56 8.10 -11.86 6.97
N ASP A 57 9.04 -10.93 7.00
CA ASP A 57 8.78 -9.60 7.54
C ASP A 57 8.14 -8.72 6.48
N THR A 58 7.06 -8.05 6.86
CA THR A 58 6.31 -7.16 5.98
C THR A 58 6.39 -5.74 6.51
N THR A 59 6.68 -4.80 5.61
CA THR A 59 6.69 -3.38 5.92
C THR A 59 5.75 -2.66 4.98
N VAL A 60 4.90 -1.80 5.52
CA VAL A 60 3.99 -0.94 4.76
C VAL A 60 4.34 0.51 5.05
N SER A 61 4.57 1.28 4.01
CA SER A 61 4.93 2.68 4.13
C SER A 61 4.05 3.55 3.25
N ILE A 62 3.86 4.78 3.68
CA ILE A 62 3.25 5.83 2.87
C ILE A 62 4.39 6.66 2.27
N TYR A 63 4.37 6.86 0.96
CA TYR A 63 5.35 7.67 0.28
C TYR A 63 4.78 9.04 -0.04
N SER A 64 5.59 10.07 0.12
CA SER A 64 5.19 11.44 -0.20
C SER A 64 5.03 11.69 -1.71
N ASN A 65 5.57 10.81 -2.55
CA ASN A 65 5.33 10.82 -4.00
C ASN A 65 4.45 9.66 -4.38
N GLY A 66 3.20 9.92 -4.75
CA GLY A 66 2.24 8.90 -5.14
C GLY A 66 2.11 8.67 -6.65
N GLY A 67 2.99 9.25 -7.46
CA GLY A 67 2.86 9.22 -8.92
C GLY A 67 3.48 8.01 -9.60
N VAL A 68 4.00 7.06 -8.85
CA VAL A 68 4.62 5.85 -9.41
C VAL A 68 3.57 4.76 -9.59
N ALA A 69 3.59 4.09 -10.73
CA ALA A 69 2.60 3.05 -11.04
C ALA A 69 2.68 1.86 -10.09
N GLN A 70 1.55 1.19 -9.90
CA GLN A 70 1.47 -0.03 -9.10
C GLN A 70 2.44 -1.09 -9.62
N GLY A 71 3.14 -1.76 -8.71
CA GLY A 71 4.09 -2.80 -9.04
C GLY A 71 5.49 -2.31 -9.37
N SER A 72 5.68 -1.01 -9.51
CA SER A 72 6.99 -0.40 -9.74
C SER A 72 7.64 0.00 -8.43
N ALA A 73 8.97 0.11 -8.42
CA ALA A 73 9.68 0.60 -7.25
C ALA A 73 9.35 2.07 -7.00
N PRO A 74 9.08 2.47 -5.75
CA PRO A 74 8.85 3.89 -5.45
C PRO A 74 10.08 4.71 -5.81
N SER A 75 9.87 5.92 -6.32
CA SER A 75 10.95 6.83 -6.64
C SER A 75 10.56 8.25 -6.29
N GLY A 76 11.53 9.00 -5.82
CA GLY A 76 11.29 10.35 -5.31
C GLY A 76 10.51 10.31 -4.00
N GLY A 77 10.47 11.45 -3.31
CA GLY A 77 9.74 11.53 -2.05
C GLY A 77 10.40 10.78 -0.90
N THR A 78 9.67 10.68 0.19
CA THR A 78 10.13 10.07 1.43
C THR A 78 9.15 8.99 1.87
N ALA A 79 9.67 7.87 2.36
CA ALA A 79 8.86 6.79 2.91
C ALA A 79 8.57 7.05 4.39
N PHE A 80 7.32 6.85 4.77
CA PHE A 80 6.89 6.93 6.16
C PHE A 80 6.27 5.59 6.56
N PRO A 81 7.01 4.73 7.29
CA PRO A 81 6.49 3.42 7.67
C PRO A 81 5.28 3.55 8.60
N ILE A 82 4.23 2.80 8.31
CA ILE A 82 3.07 2.69 9.19
C ILE A 82 2.96 1.31 9.82
N ALA A 83 3.61 0.31 9.22
CA ALA A 83 3.81 -1.01 9.80
C ALA A 83 5.18 -1.48 9.36
N SER A 84 6.10 -1.68 10.30
CA SER A 84 7.49 -1.97 9.98
C SER A 84 7.89 -3.34 10.49
N THR A 85 8.45 -4.16 9.60
CA THR A 85 9.01 -5.49 9.92
C THR A 85 8.05 -6.36 10.73
N ILE A 86 6.79 -6.38 10.31
CA ILE A 86 5.77 -7.23 10.94
C ILE A 86 5.99 -8.66 10.46
N SER A 87 6.26 -9.58 11.37
CA SER A 87 6.49 -10.98 11.02
C SER A 87 5.17 -11.66 10.67
N VAL A 88 5.08 -12.19 9.45
CA VAL A 88 3.94 -13.01 9.02
C VAL A 88 4.41 -14.47 9.04
N PRO A 89 3.81 -15.34 9.85
CA PRO A 89 4.20 -16.74 9.92
C PRO A 89 4.03 -17.46 8.57
N ALA A 90 4.75 -18.57 8.41
CA ALA A 90 4.62 -19.40 7.22
C ALA A 90 3.16 -19.85 7.03
N ASP A 91 2.69 -19.85 5.78
CA ASP A 91 1.33 -20.24 5.40
C ASP A 91 0.22 -19.46 6.14
N ALA A 92 0.51 -18.26 6.59
CA ALA A 92 -0.47 -17.46 7.32
C ALA A 92 -0.72 -16.13 6.63
N SER A 93 -1.81 -15.51 7.01
CA SER A 93 -2.09 -14.12 6.63
C SER A 93 -2.31 -13.29 7.88
N LEU A 94 -1.99 -12.00 7.79
CA LEU A 94 -2.07 -11.09 8.91
C LEU A 94 -2.58 -9.73 8.44
N VAL A 95 -3.49 -9.16 9.19
CA VAL A 95 -3.92 -7.79 8.96
C VAL A 95 -2.82 -6.87 9.51
N VAL A 96 -2.14 -6.14 8.63
CA VAL A 96 -0.99 -5.30 9.01
C VAL A 96 -1.39 -3.84 9.22
N VAL A 97 -2.53 -3.46 8.71
CA VAL A 97 -3.09 -2.11 8.90
C VAL A 97 -4.58 -2.20 9.14
#